data_4a950970f4e6bc8833ae34a318d26ca1
#
_entry.id   4a950970f4e6bc8833ae34a318d26ca1
#
_cell.length_a   1.000
_cell.length_b   1.000
_cell.length_c   1.000
_cell.angle_alpha   90.00
_cell.angle_beta   90.00
_cell.angle_gamma   90.00
#
_symmetry.space_group_name_H-M   'P 1'
#
loop_
_entity.id
_entity.type
_entity.pdbx_description
1 polymer ?
#
loop_
_entity_poly.entity_id
_entity_poly.type
_entity_poly.pdbx_seq_one_letter_code
_entity_poly.pdbx_strand_id
1 'polypeptide(L)'
;MPVIVICQKKDSKLVTKHHVGAGRKKGENHPSPNFNQYVRDQGTLTDQLSRRQVRVYQLYSRTSGRHVQIQGKRVTATAEDGNTFARLYVETDTFGSRVRIKGAESGRYLCMNRGGKLVGKVTGKSMDCIFTEIMLENNYTAFQNARYDGWYVAFTGKGRPVKASATRQNQREVHFIKRLHKGPPPFPNSDRSRRFEFIDFPPVRRAKRNRKSHATS
;
A
#
# COMPACT_ATOMS: atom_id res chain seq x y z
N MET A 1 24.00 -23.99 -34.05
CA MET A 1 25.01 -24.69 -33.23
C MET A 1 25.23 -23.88 -31.97
N PRO A 2 24.88 -24.38 -30.79
CA PRO A 2 25.13 -23.68 -29.56
C PRO A 2 26.48 -24.05 -28.97
N VAL A 3 27.25 -23.06 -28.59
CA VAL A 3 28.55 -23.23 -27.93
C VAL A 3 28.29 -23.32 -26.41
N ILE A 4 28.57 -24.48 -25.84
CA ILE A 4 28.55 -24.76 -24.41
C ILE A 4 29.93 -24.36 -23.86
N VAL A 5 29.98 -23.40 -22.94
CA VAL A 5 31.17 -23.09 -22.15
C VAL A 5 31.09 -23.82 -20.82
N ILE A 6 31.94 -24.84 -20.66
CA ILE A 6 32.14 -25.57 -19.42
C ILE A 6 33.21 -24.82 -18.61
N CYS A 7 32.86 -24.35 -17.42
CA CYS A 7 33.81 -23.80 -16.46
C CYS A 7 34.22 -24.88 -15.47
N GLN A 8 35.48 -25.31 -15.52
CA GLN A 8 36.07 -26.30 -14.64
C GLN A 8 36.47 -25.69 -13.27
N LYS A 9 36.13 -26.39 -12.20
CA LYS A 9 36.68 -26.19 -10.86
C LYS A 9 38.17 -26.51 -10.83
N LYS A 10 38.94 -25.64 -10.19
CA LYS A 10 40.29 -25.99 -9.68
C LYS A 10 40.32 -25.94 -8.19
N ASP A 11 40.53 -27.10 -7.60
CA ASP A 11 40.89 -27.29 -6.19
C ASP A 11 42.35 -26.87 -5.99
N SER A 12 42.62 -26.04 -4.98
CA SER A 12 43.98 -25.89 -4.48
C SER A 12 43.95 -25.84 -2.96
N LYS A 13 44.41 -26.93 -2.34
CA LYS A 13 44.81 -27.02 -0.95
C LYS A 13 46.03 -26.17 -0.71
N LEU A 14 45.96 -25.28 0.29
CA LEU A 14 47.18 -24.70 0.88
C LEU A 14 47.18 -24.92 2.38
N VAL A 15 48.18 -25.66 2.83
CA VAL A 15 48.57 -25.89 4.22
C VAL A 15 49.38 -24.69 4.64
N THR A 16 49.06 -24.05 5.77
CA THR A 16 49.95 -23.09 6.41
C THR A 16 49.89 -23.13 7.92
N LYS A 17 51.00 -23.35 8.42
CA LYS A 17 51.71 -23.30 9.70
C LYS A 17 51.10 -22.38 10.78
N HIS A 18 51.10 -22.93 11.98
CA HIS A 18 50.89 -22.26 13.25
C HIS A 18 51.90 -21.14 13.51
N HIS A 19 51.40 -19.98 13.89
CA HIS A 19 52.20 -19.02 14.65
C HIS A 19 51.38 -18.56 15.86
N VAL A 20 51.93 -18.86 17.04
CA VAL A 20 51.34 -18.45 18.34
C VAL A 20 51.79 -17.02 18.59
N GLY A 21 50.82 -16.10 18.56
CA GLY A 21 50.99 -14.72 19.00
C GLY A 21 49.92 -14.33 20.00
N ALA A 22 50.28 -14.20 21.25
CA ALA A 22 49.39 -13.71 22.30
C ALA A 22 49.09 -12.22 22.09
N GLY A 23 47.92 -11.92 21.49
CA GLY A 23 47.40 -10.57 21.35
C GLY A 23 46.08 -10.44 22.14
N ARG A 24 46.07 -9.55 23.11
CA ARG A 24 44.92 -9.12 23.91
C ARG A 24 43.80 -8.67 22.97
N LYS A 25 42.78 -9.51 22.78
CA LYS A 25 41.61 -9.16 21.95
C LYS A 25 40.72 -8.19 22.73
N LYS A 26 40.63 -6.93 22.29
CA LYS A 26 39.50 -6.05 22.59
C LYS A 26 38.24 -6.78 22.16
N GLY A 27 37.29 -6.96 23.08
CA GLY A 27 36.00 -7.59 22.76
C GLY A 27 35.23 -6.73 21.74
N GLU A 28 35.24 -7.13 20.48
CA GLU A 28 34.26 -6.65 19.51
C GLU A 28 32.92 -7.29 19.87
N ASN A 29 32.01 -6.49 20.32
CA ASN A 29 30.60 -6.89 20.49
C ASN A 29 30.00 -7.17 19.11
N HIS A 30 30.26 -8.37 18.58
CA HIS A 30 29.51 -8.83 17.41
C HIS A 30 28.06 -9.11 17.85
N PRO A 31 27.08 -8.48 17.23
CA PRO A 31 25.69 -8.81 17.50
C PRO A 31 25.49 -10.31 17.22
N SER A 32 24.73 -10.98 18.10
CA SER A 32 24.51 -12.43 17.97
C SER A 32 23.93 -12.76 16.59
N PRO A 33 24.22 -13.94 16.02
CA PRO A 33 23.68 -14.36 14.73
C PRO A 33 22.14 -14.24 14.67
N ASN A 34 21.46 -14.46 15.78
CA ASN A 34 20.01 -14.34 15.90
C ASN A 34 19.51 -12.90 15.77
N PHE A 35 20.31 -11.90 16.17
CA PHE A 35 19.93 -10.49 16.01
C PHE A 35 19.88 -10.07 14.54
N ASN A 36 20.88 -10.46 13.76
CA ASN A 36 20.92 -10.15 12.33
C ASN A 36 19.78 -10.83 11.55
N GLN A 37 19.43 -12.06 11.93
CA GLN A 37 18.29 -12.76 11.37
C GLN A 37 16.98 -12.08 11.76
N TYR A 38 16.82 -11.73 13.03
CA TYR A 38 15.66 -11.00 13.53
C TYR A 38 15.45 -9.67 12.80
N VAL A 39 16.52 -8.88 12.61
CA VAL A 39 16.45 -7.60 11.88
C VAL A 39 16.05 -7.81 10.42
N ARG A 40 16.55 -8.84 9.75
CA ARG A 40 16.14 -9.19 8.38
C ARG A 40 14.68 -9.59 8.32
N ASP A 41 14.23 -10.45 9.23
CA ASP A 41 12.85 -10.94 9.27
C ASP A 41 11.87 -9.81 9.59
N GLN A 42 12.21 -8.93 10.53
CA GLN A 42 11.42 -7.74 10.84
C GLN A 42 11.43 -6.74 9.67
N GLY A 43 12.57 -6.56 9.01
CA GLY A 43 12.68 -5.72 7.82
C GLY A 43 11.78 -6.21 6.69
N THR A 44 11.77 -7.52 6.40
CA THR A 44 10.92 -8.10 5.36
C THR A 44 9.43 -8.03 5.70
N LEU A 45 9.06 -8.25 6.95
CA LEU A 45 7.69 -8.11 7.43
C LEU A 45 7.20 -6.66 7.36
N THR A 46 8.02 -5.72 7.80
CA THR A 46 7.71 -4.28 7.73
C THR A 46 7.58 -3.83 6.28
N ASP A 47 8.45 -4.29 5.39
CA ASP A 47 8.39 -4.00 3.97
C ASP A 47 7.12 -4.57 3.31
N GLN A 48 6.72 -5.79 3.64
CA GLN A 48 5.49 -6.39 3.12
C GLN A 48 4.24 -5.66 3.62
N LEU A 49 4.21 -5.28 4.90
CA LEU A 49 3.10 -4.52 5.50
C LEU A 49 3.02 -3.09 4.96
N SER A 50 4.16 -2.44 4.69
CA SER A 50 4.20 -1.10 4.10
C SER A 50 3.81 -1.09 2.62
N ARG A 51 4.09 -2.16 1.88
CA ARG A 51 3.79 -2.29 0.45
C ARG A 51 2.32 -2.53 0.15
N ARG A 52 1.58 -3.18 1.05
CA ARG A 52 0.17 -3.52 0.84
C ARG A 52 -0.72 -2.78 1.81
N GLN A 53 -1.02 -1.54 1.48
CA GLN A 53 -2.02 -0.78 2.21
C GLN A 53 -3.42 -1.10 1.68
N VAL A 54 -4.30 -1.51 2.57
CA VAL A 54 -5.73 -1.69 2.27
C VAL A 54 -6.50 -0.61 3.01
N ARG A 55 -7.26 0.19 2.26
CA ARG A 55 -8.12 1.22 2.82
C ARG A 55 -9.57 1.01 2.39
N VAL A 56 -10.49 1.38 3.25
CA VAL A 56 -11.93 1.26 2.97
C VAL A 56 -12.47 2.61 2.52
N TYR A 57 -12.97 2.63 1.29
CA TYR A 57 -13.57 3.83 0.71
C TYR A 57 -14.96 3.56 0.15
N GLN A 58 -15.73 4.61 0.04
CA GLN A 58 -16.83 4.76 -0.88
C GLN A 58 -16.37 5.70 -2.00
N LEU A 59 -16.53 5.30 -3.26
CA LEU A 59 -16.21 6.13 -4.41
C LEU A 59 -17.44 6.88 -4.87
N TYR A 60 -17.52 8.17 -4.56
CA TYR A 60 -18.60 9.03 -5.04
C TYR A 60 -18.34 9.46 -6.47
N SER A 61 -19.24 9.15 -7.38
CA SER A 61 -19.18 9.56 -8.78
C SER A 61 -19.76 10.96 -8.96
N ARG A 62 -18.96 11.87 -9.51
CA ARG A 62 -19.35 13.26 -9.74
C ARG A 62 -20.58 13.39 -10.62
N THR A 63 -20.71 12.53 -11.63
CA THR A 63 -21.77 12.62 -12.64
C THR A 63 -23.09 12.05 -12.15
N SER A 64 -23.08 10.88 -11.50
CA SER A 64 -24.31 10.26 -11.01
C SER A 64 -24.80 10.81 -9.66
N GLY A 65 -23.91 11.51 -8.92
CA GLY A 65 -24.22 11.96 -7.56
C GLY A 65 -24.39 10.81 -6.57
N ARG A 66 -23.92 9.61 -6.91
CA ARG A 66 -24.09 8.36 -6.17
C ARG A 66 -22.76 7.64 -6.02
N HIS A 67 -22.75 6.56 -5.23
CA HIS A 67 -21.55 5.78 -4.96
C HIS A 67 -21.44 4.59 -5.89
N VAL A 68 -20.18 4.24 -6.22
CA VAL A 68 -19.86 3.04 -7.00
C VAL A 68 -20.14 1.81 -6.14
N GLN A 69 -20.80 0.82 -6.71
CA GLN A 69 -21.08 -0.47 -6.08
C GLN A 69 -20.72 -1.64 -6.99
N ILE A 70 -20.37 -2.75 -6.37
CA ILE A 70 -20.06 -4.01 -7.06
C ILE A 70 -21.01 -5.08 -6.53
N GLN A 71 -22.01 -5.44 -7.35
CA GLN A 71 -22.97 -6.50 -7.05
C GLN A 71 -22.77 -7.67 -8.01
N GLY A 72 -22.14 -8.73 -7.52
CA GLY A 72 -21.78 -9.84 -8.38
C GLY A 72 -20.90 -9.38 -9.55
N LYS A 73 -21.26 -9.67 -10.78
CA LYS A 73 -20.56 -9.23 -12.00
C LYS A 73 -20.86 -7.79 -12.40
N ARG A 74 -21.93 -7.19 -11.84
CA ARG A 74 -22.39 -5.85 -12.21
C ARG A 74 -21.67 -4.78 -11.40
N VAL A 75 -21.23 -3.74 -12.10
CA VAL A 75 -20.61 -2.53 -11.51
C VAL A 75 -21.45 -1.34 -11.93
N THR A 76 -21.92 -0.54 -10.99
CA THR A 76 -22.72 0.67 -11.23
C THR A 76 -22.35 1.76 -10.23
N ALA A 77 -22.75 3.01 -10.48
CA ALA A 77 -22.64 4.12 -9.56
C ALA A 77 -24.04 4.63 -9.16
N THR A 78 -24.83 3.73 -8.57
CA THR A 78 -26.23 3.99 -8.19
C THR A 78 -26.49 3.85 -6.69
N ALA A 79 -25.46 3.47 -5.90
CA ALA A 79 -25.62 3.24 -4.49
C ALA A 79 -25.76 4.54 -3.69
N GLU A 80 -26.60 4.51 -2.68
CA GLU A 80 -26.70 5.57 -1.69
C GLU A 80 -25.55 5.51 -0.69
N ASP A 81 -25.39 6.57 0.09
CA ASP A 81 -24.39 6.60 1.17
C ASP A 81 -24.70 5.52 2.19
N GLY A 82 -23.66 4.83 2.68
CA GLY A 82 -23.80 3.74 3.63
C GLY A 82 -24.23 2.38 3.05
N ASN A 83 -24.49 2.28 1.74
CA ASN A 83 -24.83 1.00 1.12
C ASN A 83 -23.67 0.00 1.25
N THR A 84 -23.97 -1.25 1.66
CA THR A 84 -22.98 -2.30 1.92
C THR A 84 -22.17 -2.67 0.69
N PHE A 85 -22.81 -2.70 -0.51
CA PHE A 85 -22.13 -2.98 -1.78
C PHE A 85 -21.26 -1.84 -2.29
N ALA A 86 -21.43 -0.61 -1.74
CA ALA A 86 -20.59 0.55 -2.05
C ALA A 86 -19.35 0.63 -1.15
N ARG A 87 -19.23 -0.24 -0.15
CA ARG A 87 -18.01 -0.36 0.66
C ARG A 87 -16.95 -1.09 -0.14
N LEU A 88 -15.87 -0.38 -0.45
CA LEU A 88 -14.81 -0.87 -1.33
C LEU A 88 -13.47 -0.91 -0.60
N TYR A 89 -12.76 -2.01 -0.73
CA TYR A 89 -11.35 -2.11 -0.36
C TYR A 89 -10.50 -1.61 -1.52
N VAL A 90 -9.71 -0.59 -1.28
CA VAL A 90 -8.68 -0.11 -2.22
C VAL A 90 -7.34 -0.61 -1.71
N GLU A 91 -6.79 -1.57 -2.42
CA GLU A 91 -5.55 -2.26 -2.09
C GLU A 91 -4.43 -1.73 -3.01
N THR A 92 -3.32 -1.27 -2.44
CA THR A 92 -2.14 -0.95 -3.27
C THR A 92 -1.55 -2.23 -3.87
N ASP A 93 -1.25 -2.21 -5.16
CA ASP A 93 -0.66 -3.36 -5.87
C ASP A 93 0.86 -3.39 -5.71
N THR A 94 1.50 -2.27 -6.01
CA THR A 94 2.95 -2.08 -5.95
C THR A 94 3.25 -0.66 -5.45
N PHE A 95 4.54 -0.34 -5.29
CA PHE A 95 4.96 1.04 -5.08
C PHE A 95 4.44 1.94 -6.22
N GLY A 96 3.81 3.03 -5.81
CA GLY A 96 3.23 3.99 -6.73
C GLY A 96 1.70 4.05 -6.62
N SER A 97 1.09 4.59 -7.65
CA SER A 97 -0.35 4.89 -7.72
C SER A 97 -1.22 3.72 -8.19
N ARG A 98 -0.68 2.49 -8.27
CA ARG A 98 -1.42 1.32 -8.75
C ARG A 98 -2.24 0.69 -7.64
N VAL A 99 -3.52 0.50 -7.90
CA VAL A 99 -4.50 -0.04 -6.93
C VAL A 99 -5.38 -1.13 -7.54
N ARG A 100 -5.85 -2.03 -6.68
CA ARG A 100 -6.99 -2.91 -6.94
C ARG A 100 -8.16 -2.46 -6.11
N ILE A 101 -9.36 -2.53 -6.69
CA ILE A 101 -10.60 -2.13 -6.03
C ILE A 101 -11.48 -3.36 -5.89
N LYS A 102 -11.80 -3.74 -4.65
CA LYS A 102 -12.59 -4.94 -4.32
C LYS A 102 -13.84 -4.54 -3.55
N GLY A 103 -15.00 -5.04 -3.92
CA GLY A 103 -16.20 -4.90 -3.13
C GLY A 103 -16.11 -5.68 -1.83
N ALA A 104 -16.32 -5.02 -0.70
CA ALA A 104 -16.25 -5.65 0.61
C ALA A 104 -17.28 -6.76 0.77
N GLU A 105 -18.52 -6.49 0.37
CA GLU A 105 -19.64 -7.43 0.46
C GLU A 105 -19.58 -8.49 -0.63
N SER A 106 -19.37 -8.08 -1.88
CA SER A 106 -19.40 -9.01 -3.01
C SER A 106 -18.15 -9.87 -3.15
N GLY A 107 -17.05 -9.53 -2.47
CA GLY A 107 -15.76 -10.19 -2.61
C GLY A 107 -15.12 -10.08 -4.00
N ARG A 108 -15.70 -9.29 -4.93
CA ARG A 108 -15.27 -9.21 -6.32
C ARG A 108 -14.45 -7.97 -6.60
N TYR A 109 -13.48 -8.12 -7.48
CA TYR A 109 -12.62 -7.04 -7.94
C TYR A 109 -13.23 -6.29 -9.12
N LEU A 110 -13.14 -4.97 -9.10
CA LEU A 110 -13.40 -4.14 -10.26
C LEU A 110 -12.36 -4.45 -11.34
N CYS A 111 -12.82 -4.80 -12.52
CA CYS A 111 -11.96 -5.09 -13.66
C CYS A 111 -12.54 -4.47 -14.94
N MET A 112 -11.71 -4.32 -15.96
CA MET A 112 -12.08 -3.81 -17.27
C MET A 112 -11.79 -4.86 -18.31
N ASN A 113 -12.79 -5.26 -19.11
CA ASN A 113 -12.57 -6.25 -20.16
C ASN A 113 -12.01 -5.61 -21.45
N ARG A 114 -11.60 -6.43 -22.43
CA ARG A 114 -11.07 -5.98 -23.72
C ARG A 114 -12.03 -5.09 -24.52
N GLY A 115 -13.33 -5.19 -24.26
CA GLY A 115 -14.34 -4.34 -24.87
C GLY A 115 -14.56 -3.01 -24.15
N GLY A 116 -13.78 -2.69 -23.12
CA GLY A 116 -13.90 -1.47 -22.34
C GLY A 116 -15.09 -1.46 -21.37
N LYS A 117 -15.66 -2.62 -21.04
CA LYS A 117 -16.77 -2.75 -20.09
C LYS A 117 -16.26 -3.05 -18.69
N LEU A 118 -16.76 -2.36 -17.68
CA LEU A 118 -16.50 -2.64 -16.27
C LEU A 118 -17.23 -3.91 -15.84
N VAL A 119 -16.52 -4.79 -15.14
CA VAL A 119 -17.03 -6.08 -14.66
C VAL A 119 -16.46 -6.44 -13.29
N GLY A 120 -17.25 -7.11 -12.46
CA GLY A 120 -16.79 -7.69 -11.20
C GLY A 120 -16.24 -9.10 -11.41
N LYS A 121 -14.94 -9.33 -11.14
CA LYS A 121 -14.29 -10.66 -11.22
C LYS A 121 -13.96 -11.19 -9.82
N VAL A 122 -13.93 -12.51 -9.68
CA VAL A 122 -13.56 -13.17 -8.41
C VAL A 122 -12.07 -12.98 -8.11
N THR A 123 -11.22 -13.00 -9.14
CA THR A 123 -9.78 -12.83 -9.01
C THR A 123 -9.32 -11.48 -9.54
N GLY A 124 -8.49 -10.76 -8.77
CA GLY A 124 -7.92 -9.45 -9.12
C GLY A 124 -6.48 -9.51 -9.63
N LYS A 125 -5.95 -10.70 -9.94
CA LYS A 125 -4.53 -10.89 -10.31
C LYS A 125 -4.17 -10.33 -11.70
N SER A 126 -5.15 -10.23 -12.60
CA SER A 126 -4.92 -9.76 -13.97
C SER A 126 -4.70 -8.25 -14.01
N MET A 127 -3.88 -7.77 -14.94
CA MET A 127 -3.69 -6.35 -15.24
C MET A 127 -5.00 -5.63 -15.60
N ASP A 128 -6.01 -6.35 -16.07
CA ASP A 128 -7.36 -5.83 -16.32
C ASP A 128 -8.03 -5.29 -15.03
N CYS A 129 -7.56 -5.72 -13.86
CA CYS A 129 -8.11 -5.38 -12.54
C CYS A 129 -7.21 -4.42 -11.75
N ILE A 130 -6.14 -3.92 -12.37
CA ILE A 130 -5.23 -2.95 -11.79
C ILE A 130 -5.52 -1.59 -12.42
N PHE A 131 -5.60 -0.57 -11.58
CA PHE A 131 -5.85 0.80 -12.00
C PHE A 131 -4.76 1.72 -11.46
N THR A 132 -4.35 2.68 -12.26
CA THR A 132 -3.52 3.80 -11.82
C THR A 132 -4.45 4.87 -11.26
N GLU A 133 -4.23 5.22 -10.02
CA GLU A 133 -4.94 6.31 -9.35
C GLU A 133 -4.27 7.63 -9.74
N ILE A 134 -5.05 8.54 -10.32
CA ILE A 134 -4.59 9.86 -10.77
C ILE A 134 -5.33 10.92 -9.99
N MET A 135 -4.60 11.72 -9.21
CA MET A 135 -5.16 12.90 -8.57
C MET A 135 -5.23 14.04 -9.59
N LEU A 136 -6.41 14.62 -9.75
CA LEU A 136 -6.65 15.73 -10.65
C LEU A 136 -6.53 17.08 -9.93
N GLU A 137 -6.26 18.14 -10.66
CA GLU A 137 -6.11 19.50 -10.11
C GLU A 137 -7.34 20.01 -9.34
N ASN A 138 -8.51 19.51 -9.67
CA ASN A 138 -9.78 19.85 -9.01
C ASN A 138 -10.09 18.97 -7.78
N ASN A 139 -9.10 18.29 -7.21
CA ASN A 139 -9.20 17.38 -6.08
C ASN A 139 -10.08 16.12 -6.31
N TYR A 140 -10.46 15.85 -7.55
CA TYR A 140 -11.05 14.57 -7.90
C TYR A 140 -9.98 13.53 -8.20
N THR A 141 -10.36 12.27 -8.09
CA THR A 141 -9.52 11.13 -8.46
C THR A 141 -10.07 10.50 -9.73
N ALA A 142 -9.21 10.16 -10.68
CA ALA A 142 -9.52 9.33 -11.82
C ALA A 142 -8.80 7.97 -11.69
N PHE A 143 -9.41 6.90 -12.21
CA PHE A 143 -8.83 5.56 -12.21
C PHE A 143 -8.64 5.10 -13.65
N GLN A 144 -7.39 5.07 -14.11
CA GLN A 144 -7.00 4.59 -15.42
C GLN A 144 -6.64 3.12 -15.35
N ASN A 145 -7.07 2.31 -16.32
CA ASN A 145 -6.70 0.90 -16.35
C ASN A 145 -5.21 0.73 -16.68
N ALA A 146 -4.50 -0.09 -15.91
CA ALA A 146 -3.05 -0.28 -16.09
C ALA A 146 -2.68 -1.06 -17.36
N ARG A 147 -3.61 -1.79 -17.99
CA ARG A 147 -3.41 -2.54 -19.23
C ARG A 147 -3.76 -1.72 -20.47
N TYR A 148 -4.82 -0.92 -20.39
CA TYR A 148 -5.35 -0.16 -21.51
C TYR A 148 -5.15 1.33 -21.25
N ASP A 149 -4.11 1.87 -21.87
CA ASP A 149 -3.78 3.29 -21.73
C ASP A 149 -4.92 4.19 -22.22
N GLY A 150 -5.18 5.29 -21.51
CA GLY A 150 -6.26 6.23 -21.80
C GLY A 150 -7.68 5.69 -21.51
N TRP A 151 -7.82 4.49 -20.95
CA TRP A 151 -9.13 3.93 -20.58
C TRP A 151 -9.40 4.13 -19.09
N TYR A 152 -10.46 4.85 -18.79
CA TYR A 152 -10.82 5.23 -17.42
C TYR A 152 -12.08 4.53 -16.93
N VAL A 153 -12.17 4.35 -15.62
CA VAL A 153 -13.43 4.03 -14.95
C VAL A 153 -14.36 5.22 -15.10
N ALA A 154 -15.59 5.02 -15.61
CA ALA A 154 -16.53 6.10 -15.84
C ALA A 154 -17.97 5.65 -15.69
N PHE A 155 -18.84 6.58 -15.26
CA PHE A 155 -20.28 6.35 -15.11
C PHE A 155 -21.08 7.54 -15.66
N THR A 156 -22.21 7.21 -16.30
CA THR A 156 -23.20 8.21 -16.75
C THR A 156 -23.95 8.85 -15.57
N GLY A 157 -24.72 9.92 -15.81
CA GLY A 157 -25.59 10.54 -14.80
C GLY A 157 -26.64 9.58 -14.20
N LYS A 158 -27.00 8.50 -14.91
CA LYS A 158 -27.87 7.43 -14.40
C LYS A 158 -27.09 6.31 -13.68
N GLY A 159 -25.78 6.49 -13.46
CA GLY A 159 -24.92 5.52 -12.76
C GLY A 159 -24.60 4.26 -13.59
N ARG A 160 -24.85 4.25 -14.90
CA ARG A 160 -24.46 3.15 -15.79
C ARG A 160 -23.00 3.28 -16.19
N PRO A 161 -22.21 2.17 -16.26
CA PRO A 161 -20.84 2.24 -16.70
C PRO A 161 -20.75 2.72 -18.16
N VAL A 162 -19.79 3.62 -18.41
CA VAL A 162 -19.45 4.08 -19.76
C VAL A 162 -18.43 3.12 -20.36
N LYS A 163 -18.46 2.94 -21.69
CA LYS A 163 -17.45 2.15 -22.39
C LYS A 163 -16.09 2.87 -22.30
N ALA A 164 -15.08 2.23 -21.76
CA ALA A 164 -13.81 2.88 -21.43
C ALA A 164 -13.07 3.44 -22.66
N SER A 165 -13.23 2.84 -23.83
CA SER A 165 -12.65 3.38 -25.08
C SER A 165 -13.20 4.75 -25.51
N ALA A 166 -14.32 5.18 -24.92
CA ALA A 166 -14.94 6.47 -25.15
C ALA A 166 -14.64 7.48 -24.00
N THR A 167 -13.76 7.14 -23.06
CA THR A 167 -13.47 7.98 -21.91
C THR A 167 -12.20 8.79 -22.10
N ARG A 168 -12.15 9.97 -21.49
CA ARG A 168 -10.97 10.85 -21.41
C ARG A 168 -10.86 11.42 -20.01
N GLN A 169 -9.64 11.72 -19.58
CA GLN A 169 -9.32 12.19 -18.22
C GLN A 169 -10.13 13.44 -17.79
N ASN A 170 -10.38 14.35 -18.71
CA ASN A 170 -11.04 15.63 -18.43
C ASN A 170 -12.58 15.55 -18.32
N GLN A 171 -13.16 14.38 -18.59
CA GLN A 171 -14.62 14.18 -18.55
C GLN A 171 -15.11 14.02 -17.12
N ARG A 172 -16.28 14.62 -16.81
CA ARG A 172 -16.89 14.52 -15.47
C ARG A 172 -17.23 13.08 -15.08
N GLU A 173 -17.48 12.21 -16.03
CA GLU A 173 -17.82 10.79 -15.88
C GLU A 173 -16.72 9.98 -15.23
N VAL A 174 -15.46 10.42 -15.36
CA VAL A 174 -14.28 9.75 -14.79
C VAL A 174 -13.85 10.32 -13.43
N HIS A 175 -14.55 11.31 -12.91
CA HIS A 175 -14.20 12.01 -11.68
C HIS A 175 -14.87 11.39 -10.46
N PHE A 176 -14.06 11.02 -9.48
CA PHE A 176 -14.51 10.41 -8.22
C PHE A 176 -13.99 11.18 -7.01
N ILE A 177 -14.75 11.14 -5.92
CA ILE A 177 -14.27 11.53 -4.60
C ILE A 177 -14.17 10.27 -3.75
N LYS A 178 -13.01 10.04 -3.15
CA LYS A 178 -12.79 8.99 -2.16
C LYS A 178 -13.33 9.47 -0.81
N ARG A 179 -14.38 8.84 -0.31
CA ARG A 179 -14.91 9.06 1.02
C ARG A 179 -14.50 7.92 1.92
N LEU A 180 -13.93 8.21 3.08
CA LEU A 180 -13.62 7.19 4.06
C LEU A 180 -14.94 6.58 4.58
N HIS A 181 -14.99 5.26 4.65
CA HIS A 181 -16.10 4.58 5.29
C HIS A 181 -16.01 4.76 6.81
N LYS A 182 -17.07 5.28 7.44
CA LYS A 182 -17.13 5.56 8.88
C LYS A 182 -17.47 4.32 9.74
N GLY A 183 -17.43 3.13 9.19
CA GLY A 183 -17.70 1.90 9.92
C GLY A 183 -16.48 1.37 10.68
N PRO A 184 -16.68 0.33 11.50
CA PRO A 184 -15.58 -0.34 12.18
C PRO A 184 -14.59 -0.88 11.14
N PRO A 185 -13.28 -0.93 11.46
CA PRO A 185 -12.24 -1.41 10.53
C PRO A 185 -12.54 -2.84 10.11
N PRO A 186 -12.25 -3.19 8.83
CA PRO A 186 -12.63 -4.48 8.26
C PRO A 186 -11.86 -5.67 8.84
N PHE A 187 -10.81 -5.42 9.59
CA PHE A 187 -9.97 -6.44 10.21
C PHE A 187 -9.79 -6.14 11.69
N PRO A 188 -10.13 -7.07 12.60
CA PRO A 188 -10.00 -6.86 14.05
C PRO A 188 -8.55 -6.58 14.50
N ASN A 189 -7.57 -6.89 13.67
CA ASN A 189 -6.14 -6.64 13.95
C ASN A 189 -5.54 -5.42 13.21
N SER A 190 -6.30 -4.73 12.35
CA SER A 190 -5.80 -3.51 11.68
C SER A 190 -5.87 -2.29 12.59
N ASP A 191 -6.56 -2.41 13.71
CA ASP A 191 -6.77 -1.35 14.70
C ASP A 191 -5.74 -1.37 15.84
N ARG A 192 -4.60 -2.00 15.63
CA ARG A 192 -3.41 -1.44 16.24
C ARG A 192 -3.01 -0.18 15.45
N SER A 193 -3.93 0.80 15.30
CA SER A 193 -3.53 2.18 15.40
C SER A 193 -2.68 2.20 16.66
N ARG A 194 -1.36 2.30 16.49
CA ARG A 194 -0.47 2.60 17.57
C ARG A 194 -1.11 3.81 18.23
N ARG A 195 -1.83 3.64 19.32
CA ARG A 195 -1.85 4.64 20.34
C ARG A 195 -0.38 4.86 20.58
N PHE A 196 0.17 5.94 20.05
CA PHE A 196 1.34 6.51 20.63
C PHE A 196 0.88 6.85 22.03
N GLU A 197 1.03 5.93 22.95
CA GLU A 197 1.11 6.26 24.34
C GLU A 197 2.27 7.23 24.37
N PHE A 198 1.94 8.51 24.43
CA PHE A 198 2.89 9.52 24.81
C PHE A 198 3.43 8.98 26.14
N ILE A 199 4.65 8.43 26.10
CA ILE A 199 5.36 8.09 27.31
C ILE A 199 5.50 9.44 28.00
N ASP A 200 4.67 9.67 29.02
CA ASP A 200 4.81 10.81 29.90
C ASP A 200 6.18 10.70 30.54
N PHE A 201 7.14 11.39 29.95
CA PHE A 201 8.45 11.56 30.55
C PHE A 201 8.21 12.33 31.85
N PRO A 202 8.57 11.76 33.02
CA PRO A 202 8.43 12.46 34.26
C PRO A 202 9.18 13.80 34.14
N PRO A 203 8.63 14.90 34.64
CA PRO A 203 9.23 16.20 34.48
C PRO A 203 10.65 16.18 35.04
N VAL A 204 11.63 16.48 34.19
CA VAL A 204 13.04 16.56 34.56
C VAL A 204 13.14 17.65 35.62
N ARG A 205 13.37 17.26 36.87
CA ARG A 205 13.63 18.20 37.96
C ARG A 205 14.89 18.98 37.59
N ARG A 206 14.75 20.23 37.21
CA ARG A 206 15.88 21.16 37.01
C ARG A 206 16.62 21.27 38.34
N ALA A 207 17.84 20.78 38.36
CA ALA A 207 18.75 20.99 39.50
C ALA A 207 18.93 22.48 39.73
N LYS A 208 18.59 22.97 40.93
CA LYS A 208 18.82 24.35 41.34
C LYS A 208 20.32 24.60 41.27
N ARG A 209 20.79 25.45 40.37
CA ARG A 209 22.16 25.96 40.37
C ARG A 209 22.35 26.78 41.65
N ASN A 210 23.12 26.27 42.61
CA ASN A 210 23.61 27.04 43.73
C ASN A 210 24.55 28.13 43.23
N ARG A 211 24.08 29.38 43.17
CA ARG A 211 24.97 30.53 43.04
C ARG A 211 25.68 30.73 44.36
N LYS A 212 26.98 30.38 44.43
CA LYS A 212 27.85 30.83 45.48
C LYS A 212 28.05 32.34 45.30
N SER A 213 27.54 33.13 46.23
CA SER A 213 27.87 34.54 46.39
C SER A 213 29.31 34.65 46.87
N HIS A 214 30.22 35.17 46.07
CA HIS A 214 31.50 35.65 46.55
C HIS A 214 31.25 37.01 47.24
N ALA A 215 31.43 37.00 48.56
CA ALA A 215 31.57 38.24 49.34
C ALA A 215 33.04 38.70 49.18
N THR A 216 33.25 39.88 48.67
CA THR A 216 34.51 40.61 48.68
C THR A 216 34.53 41.52 49.91
N SER A 217 35.56 41.31 50.75
CA SER A 217 35.98 42.26 51.76
C SER A 217 36.77 43.39 51.12
#